data_42c2b0eae220d62833cf714f74fdeff7
#
_entry.id   42c2b0eae220d62833cf714f74fdeff7
#
_cell.length_a   1.000
_cell.length_b   1.000
_cell.length_c   1.000
_cell.angle_alpha   90.00
_cell.angle_beta   90.00
_cell.angle_gamma   90.00
#
_symmetry.space_group_name_H-M   'P 1'
#
loop_
_entity.id
_entity.type
_entity.pdbx_description
1 polymer ?
#
loop_
_entity_poly.entity_id
_entity_poly.type
_entity_poly.pdbx_seq_one_letter_code
_entity_poly.pdbx_strand_id
1 'polypeptide(L)'
;TASCLLFNDQGETVCRYDKIHLFDAFIDVGECYQESDSTLAGNAIVTADTPWGKLGLGICYDLRFPELFRLLAQQGADLIALPAAFIQATGRVHWEVLLRARAIENSCYVIAANQVGEHPNGRQSFGHSSIIDPWGTVIAQQPFSPGVIVSTMDQSFLEHTRTTTPFLKHQKLPCGKPPD
;
A
#
# COMPACT_ATOMS: atom_id res chain seq x y z
N THR A 1 -12.00 -13.94 -0.74
CA THR A 1 -11.31 -12.68 -0.46
C THR A 1 -9.91 -12.68 -1.05
N ALA A 2 -9.37 -11.53 -1.41
CA ALA A 2 -7.96 -11.32 -1.67
C ALA A 2 -7.30 -10.89 -0.35
N SER A 3 -6.28 -11.62 0.10
CA SER A 3 -5.77 -11.44 1.47
C SER A 3 -4.26 -11.21 1.51
N CYS A 4 -3.82 -10.35 2.41
CA CYS A 4 -2.42 -10.16 2.81
C CYS A 4 -2.23 -10.76 4.20
N LEU A 5 -1.24 -11.64 4.35
CA LEU A 5 -0.92 -12.33 5.59
C LEU A 5 0.44 -11.87 6.09
N LEU A 6 0.54 -11.59 7.37
CA LEU A 6 1.81 -11.36 8.05
C LEU A 6 2.17 -12.59 8.88
N PHE A 7 3.38 -13.08 8.71
CA PHE A 7 3.93 -14.18 9.48
C PHE A 7 5.10 -13.69 10.34
N ASN A 8 5.26 -14.29 11.52
CA ASN A 8 6.43 -14.09 12.35
C ASN A 8 7.63 -14.94 11.85
N ASP A 9 8.76 -14.85 12.56
CA ASP A 9 9.99 -15.59 12.27
C ASP A 9 9.86 -17.12 12.49
N GLN A 10 8.78 -17.58 13.12
CA GLN A 10 8.45 -19.00 13.33
C GLN A 10 7.44 -19.53 12.29
N GLY A 11 6.99 -18.66 11.36
CA GLY A 11 6.01 -19.02 10.34
C GLY A 11 4.55 -19.02 10.84
N GLU A 12 4.29 -18.47 12.02
CA GLU A 12 2.94 -18.35 12.54
C GLU A 12 2.26 -17.08 12.01
N THR A 13 0.97 -17.19 11.70
CA THR A 13 0.20 -16.03 11.22
C THR A 13 -0.02 -15.03 12.35
N VAL A 14 0.54 -13.83 12.21
CA VAL A 14 0.35 -12.71 13.14
C VAL A 14 -0.97 -11.99 12.89
N CYS A 15 -1.24 -11.66 11.62
CA CYS A 15 -2.50 -11.04 11.23
C CYS A 15 -2.83 -11.33 9.77
N ARG A 16 -4.10 -11.04 9.41
CA ARG A 16 -4.63 -11.15 8.06
C ARG A 16 -5.43 -9.88 7.75
N TYR A 17 -5.15 -9.29 6.60
CA TYR A 17 -5.93 -8.22 6.01
C TYR A 17 -6.65 -8.75 4.77
N ASP A 18 -7.96 -8.60 4.70
CA ASP A 18 -8.76 -8.86 3.51
C ASP A 18 -9.01 -7.54 2.78
N LYS A 19 -8.72 -7.54 1.50
CA LYS A 19 -8.82 -6.36 0.63
C LYS A 19 -10.21 -5.72 0.70
N ILE A 20 -10.28 -4.44 1.06
CA ILE A 20 -11.53 -3.71 1.23
C ILE A 20 -12.06 -3.22 -0.13
N HIS A 21 -11.20 -2.62 -0.95
CA HIS A 21 -11.62 -2.02 -2.22
C HIS A 21 -11.35 -2.96 -3.37
N LEU A 22 -12.42 -3.51 -3.96
CA LEU A 22 -12.33 -4.41 -5.10
C LEU A 22 -12.17 -3.64 -6.41
N PHE A 23 -11.38 -4.20 -7.33
CA PHE A 23 -11.05 -3.57 -8.59
C PHE A 23 -12.13 -3.84 -9.65
N ASP A 24 -13.20 -3.05 -9.59
CA ASP A 24 -14.24 -3.00 -10.61
C ASP A 24 -14.02 -1.73 -11.44
N ALA A 25 -13.45 -1.89 -12.64
CA ALA A 25 -13.04 -0.76 -13.45
C ALA A 25 -13.13 -1.03 -14.95
N PHE A 26 -13.54 -0.03 -15.68
CA PHE A 26 -13.51 0.03 -17.12
C PHE A 26 -12.31 0.89 -17.53
N ILE A 27 -11.29 0.30 -18.14
CA ILE A 27 -10.06 1.03 -18.47
C ILE A 27 -10.04 1.48 -19.92
N ASP A 28 -10.41 0.59 -20.85
CA ASP A 28 -10.50 0.88 -22.29
C ASP A 28 -11.44 -0.12 -22.98
N VAL A 29 -11.68 0.06 -24.28
CA VAL A 29 -12.51 -0.85 -25.08
C VAL A 29 -11.92 -2.26 -25.03
N GLY A 30 -12.64 -3.17 -24.33
CA GLY A 30 -12.22 -4.56 -24.13
C GLY A 30 -11.46 -4.85 -22.83
N GLU A 31 -11.07 -3.86 -22.05
CA GLU A 31 -10.45 -4.02 -20.71
C GLU A 31 -11.44 -3.71 -19.60
N CYS A 32 -12.27 -4.68 -19.24
CA CYS A 32 -13.18 -4.62 -18.10
C CYS A 32 -12.67 -5.54 -16.99
N TYR A 33 -12.62 -5.01 -15.77
CA TYR A 33 -12.26 -5.73 -14.57
C TYR A 33 -13.44 -5.70 -13.61
N GLN A 34 -13.82 -6.85 -13.08
CA GLN A 34 -14.93 -6.99 -12.14
C GLN A 34 -14.53 -8.00 -11.05
N GLU A 35 -13.66 -7.53 -10.15
CA GLU A 35 -13.12 -8.37 -9.06
C GLU A 35 -14.23 -8.84 -8.12
N SER A 36 -15.28 -8.04 -7.96
CA SER A 36 -16.44 -8.35 -7.12
C SER A 36 -17.23 -9.59 -7.56
N ASP A 37 -17.12 -10.02 -8.83
CA ASP A 37 -17.78 -11.24 -9.31
C ASP A 37 -17.24 -12.52 -8.64
N SER A 38 -15.98 -12.49 -8.22
CA SER A 38 -15.29 -13.67 -7.66
C SER A 38 -14.70 -13.48 -6.27
N THR A 39 -14.67 -12.23 -5.78
CA THR A 39 -13.98 -11.87 -4.54
C THR A 39 -14.92 -11.09 -3.61
N LEU A 40 -14.98 -11.52 -2.34
CA LEU A 40 -15.69 -10.77 -1.30
C LEU A 40 -14.76 -9.69 -0.71
N ALA A 41 -15.30 -8.50 -0.54
CA ALA A 41 -14.61 -7.40 0.11
C ALA A 41 -14.38 -7.68 1.61
N GLY A 42 -13.23 -7.25 2.12
CA GLY A 42 -13.00 -7.10 3.55
C GLY A 42 -13.73 -5.88 4.13
N ASN A 43 -13.74 -5.79 5.45
CA ASN A 43 -14.39 -4.70 6.17
C ASN A 43 -13.58 -4.17 7.36
N ALA A 44 -12.36 -4.63 7.55
CA ALA A 44 -11.53 -4.29 8.69
C ALA A 44 -10.19 -3.69 8.26
N ILE A 45 -9.77 -2.63 8.95
CA ILE A 45 -8.44 -2.05 8.85
C ILE A 45 -7.51 -2.86 9.75
N VAL A 46 -6.32 -3.22 9.26
CA VAL A 46 -5.38 -4.08 9.98
C VAL A 46 -4.03 -3.41 10.14
N THR A 47 -3.60 -3.31 11.39
CA THR A 47 -2.21 -2.98 11.77
C THR A 47 -1.64 -4.08 12.65
N ALA A 48 -0.32 -4.25 12.64
CA ALA A 48 0.38 -5.18 13.50
C ALA A 48 1.65 -4.55 14.07
N ASP A 49 1.97 -4.86 15.33
CA ASP A 49 3.24 -4.46 15.90
C ASP A 49 4.36 -5.37 15.38
N THR A 50 5.48 -4.76 15.01
CA THR A 50 6.69 -5.46 14.54
C THR A 50 7.90 -4.93 15.31
N PRO A 51 9.05 -5.62 15.30
CA PRO A 51 10.26 -5.11 15.93
C PRO A 51 10.75 -3.77 15.36
N TRP A 52 10.28 -3.37 14.19
CA TRP A 52 10.68 -2.15 13.47
C TRP A 52 9.64 -1.04 13.50
N GLY A 53 8.55 -1.21 14.23
CA GLY A 53 7.42 -0.28 14.30
C GLY A 53 6.11 -0.93 13.91
N LYS A 54 5.05 -0.14 13.89
CA LYS A 54 3.71 -0.60 13.55
C LYS A 54 3.52 -0.66 12.03
N LEU A 55 3.16 -1.85 11.54
CA LEU A 55 2.91 -2.13 10.12
C LEU A 55 1.42 -2.02 9.82
N GLY A 56 1.06 -1.20 8.83
CA GLY A 56 -0.26 -1.18 8.20
C GLY A 56 -0.31 -2.03 6.94
N LEU A 57 -1.45 -2.64 6.65
CA LEU A 57 -1.64 -3.50 5.48
C LEU A 57 -2.66 -2.90 4.50
N GLY A 58 -2.34 -2.95 3.21
CA GLY A 58 -3.23 -2.67 2.09
C GLY A 58 -2.91 -3.59 0.91
N ILE A 59 -3.79 -3.67 -0.09
CA ILE A 59 -3.59 -4.50 -1.28
C ILE A 59 -3.97 -3.73 -2.54
N CYS A 60 -3.00 -3.53 -3.45
CA CYS A 60 -3.19 -3.13 -4.85
C CYS A 60 -4.14 -1.92 -5.02
N TYR A 61 -5.41 -2.17 -5.37
CA TYR A 61 -6.42 -1.14 -5.64
C TYR A 61 -6.72 -0.23 -4.45
N ASP A 62 -6.48 -0.72 -3.22
CA ASP A 62 -6.56 0.09 -1.99
C ASP A 62 -5.72 1.37 -2.08
N LEU A 63 -4.64 1.37 -2.87
CA LEU A 63 -3.78 2.52 -3.11
C LEU A 63 -4.55 3.78 -3.53
N ARG A 64 -5.70 3.63 -4.18
CA ARG A 64 -6.51 4.74 -4.68
C ARG A 64 -7.34 5.44 -3.61
N PHE A 65 -7.46 4.83 -2.44
CA PHE A 65 -8.36 5.27 -1.37
C PHE A 65 -7.55 5.84 -0.19
N PRO A 66 -7.30 7.16 -0.16
CA PRO A 66 -6.49 7.80 0.87
C PRO A 66 -7.04 7.59 2.29
N GLU A 67 -8.33 7.34 2.42
CA GLU A 67 -9.01 7.12 3.69
C GLU A 67 -8.43 5.92 4.44
N LEU A 68 -8.18 4.79 3.75
CA LEU A 68 -7.55 3.61 4.37
C LEU A 68 -6.18 3.96 4.95
N PHE A 69 -5.34 4.63 4.17
CA PHE A 69 -3.98 4.99 4.60
C PHE A 69 -3.99 5.99 5.75
N ARG A 70 -4.93 6.93 5.73
CA ARG A 70 -5.13 7.87 6.83
C ARG A 70 -5.53 7.16 8.12
N LEU A 71 -6.43 6.20 8.04
CA LEU A 71 -6.88 5.41 9.19
C LEU A 71 -5.75 4.52 9.72
N LEU A 72 -4.95 3.90 8.85
CA LEU A 72 -3.74 3.16 9.26
C LEU A 72 -2.76 4.06 10.01
N ALA A 73 -2.50 5.26 9.51
CA ALA A 73 -1.63 6.24 10.16
C ALA A 73 -2.19 6.72 11.51
N GLN A 74 -3.51 6.92 11.63
CA GLN A 74 -4.17 7.26 12.89
C GLN A 74 -4.09 6.13 13.91
N GLN A 75 -4.01 4.86 13.47
CA GLN A 75 -3.71 3.70 14.32
C GLN A 75 -2.21 3.59 14.66
N GLY A 76 -1.39 4.52 14.19
CA GLY A 76 0.03 4.61 14.51
C GLY A 76 0.95 3.86 13.53
N ALA A 77 0.51 3.52 12.33
CA ALA A 77 1.36 2.85 11.36
C ALA A 77 2.62 3.69 11.04
N ASP A 78 3.78 3.08 11.19
CA ASP A 78 5.10 3.64 10.87
C ASP A 78 5.51 3.28 9.44
N LEU A 79 5.06 2.12 8.97
CA LEU A 79 5.25 1.65 7.62
C LEU A 79 3.98 0.96 7.11
N ILE A 80 3.77 0.98 5.80
CA ILE A 80 2.63 0.35 5.13
C ILE A 80 3.15 -0.60 4.06
N ALA A 81 2.72 -1.87 4.12
CA ALA A 81 2.98 -2.85 3.09
C ALA A 81 1.81 -2.90 2.09
N LEU A 82 2.14 -2.88 0.80
CA LEU A 82 1.17 -2.88 -0.29
C LEU A 82 1.58 -3.85 -1.41
N PRO A 83 1.30 -5.15 -1.28
CA PRO A 83 1.44 -6.08 -2.39
C PRO A 83 0.42 -5.75 -3.50
N ALA A 84 0.83 -5.86 -4.77
CA ALA A 84 0.02 -5.47 -5.91
C ALA A 84 0.32 -6.27 -7.18
N ALA A 85 -0.65 -6.31 -8.08
CA ALA A 85 -0.50 -6.61 -9.50
C ALA A 85 -1.12 -5.45 -10.30
N PHE A 86 -0.56 -4.25 -10.12
CA PHE A 86 -1.09 -3.02 -10.70
C PHE A 86 -0.93 -3.03 -12.22
N ILE A 87 -2.01 -2.77 -12.95
CA ILE A 87 -2.00 -2.88 -14.41
C ILE A 87 -1.14 -1.79 -15.06
N GLN A 88 -0.52 -2.13 -16.19
CA GLN A 88 0.45 -1.26 -16.86
C GLN A 88 -0.16 0.06 -17.33
N ALA A 89 -1.38 0.05 -17.85
CA ALA A 89 -2.04 1.25 -18.40
C ALA A 89 -2.14 2.37 -17.33
N THR A 90 -2.63 2.04 -16.15
CA THR A 90 -2.75 3.02 -15.06
C THR A 90 -1.49 3.13 -14.22
N GLY A 91 -0.65 2.09 -14.19
CA GLY A 91 0.59 2.06 -13.43
C GLY A 91 1.57 3.15 -13.86
N ARG A 92 1.73 3.36 -15.16
CA ARG A 92 2.61 4.38 -15.74
C ARG A 92 2.33 5.80 -15.25
N VAL A 93 1.08 6.09 -14.91
CA VAL A 93 0.64 7.44 -14.55
C VAL A 93 0.36 7.57 -13.05
N HIS A 94 -0.15 6.52 -12.41
CA HIS A 94 -0.71 6.61 -11.07
C HIS A 94 0.16 5.96 -9.98
N TRP A 95 0.90 4.87 -10.30
CA TRP A 95 1.54 4.04 -9.28
C TRP A 95 2.47 4.81 -8.36
N GLU A 96 3.52 5.41 -8.92
CA GLU A 96 4.52 6.12 -8.12
C GLU A 96 3.94 7.37 -7.45
N VAL A 97 3.14 8.14 -8.18
CA VAL A 97 2.51 9.36 -7.65
C VAL A 97 1.66 9.05 -6.41
N LEU A 98 0.84 7.99 -6.49
CA LEU A 98 -0.02 7.61 -5.36
C LEU A 98 0.79 7.06 -4.19
N LEU A 99 1.78 6.19 -4.42
CA LEU A 99 2.63 5.68 -3.35
C LEU A 99 3.34 6.80 -2.59
N ARG A 100 3.91 7.75 -3.32
CA ARG A 100 4.57 8.92 -2.73
C ARG A 100 3.58 9.80 -1.96
N ALA A 101 2.38 10.01 -2.50
CA ALA A 101 1.33 10.74 -1.80
C ALA A 101 0.97 10.06 -0.46
N ARG A 102 0.79 8.71 -0.47
CA ARG A 102 0.50 7.96 0.77
C ARG A 102 1.60 8.09 1.81
N ALA A 103 2.86 8.06 1.40
CA ALA A 103 4.00 8.26 2.30
C ALA A 103 4.01 9.67 2.90
N ILE A 104 3.90 10.70 2.07
CA ILE A 104 3.98 12.11 2.46
C ILE A 104 2.83 12.47 3.41
N GLU A 105 1.58 12.28 2.97
CA GLU A 105 0.39 12.74 3.70
C GLU A 105 0.18 12.05 5.03
N ASN A 106 0.78 10.85 5.22
CA ASN A 106 0.67 10.04 6.43
C ASN A 106 1.97 9.98 7.24
N SER A 107 3.05 10.61 6.75
CA SER A 107 4.37 10.60 7.38
C SER A 107 4.79 9.20 7.81
N CYS A 108 4.80 8.25 6.86
CA CYS A 108 5.15 6.85 7.07
C CYS A 108 5.98 6.30 5.90
N TYR A 109 6.70 5.21 6.13
CA TYR A 109 7.31 4.44 5.05
C TYR A 109 6.25 3.69 4.25
N VAL A 110 6.49 3.50 2.94
CA VAL A 110 5.64 2.64 2.08
C VAL A 110 6.53 1.61 1.39
N ILE A 111 6.19 0.33 1.56
CA ILE A 111 6.83 -0.82 0.91
C ILE A 111 5.81 -1.43 -0.04
N ALA A 112 6.01 -1.24 -1.34
CA ALA A 112 5.08 -1.67 -2.36
C ALA A 112 5.72 -2.70 -3.29
N ALA A 113 5.35 -3.96 -3.11
CA ALA A 113 5.76 -5.06 -4.00
C ALA A 113 4.74 -5.21 -5.12
N ASN A 114 5.14 -4.94 -6.36
CA ASN A 114 4.26 -5.01 -7.51
C ASN A 114 4.75 -6.05 -8.53
N GLN A 115 3.86 -6.92 -8.97
CA GLN A 115 4.16 -7.87 -10.03
C GLN A 115 4.55 -7.15 -11.31
N VAL A 116 5.40 -7.80 -12.13
CA VAL A 116 5.87 -7.27 -13.42
C VAL A 116 5.69 -8.32 -14.51
N GLY A 117 5.39 -7.85 -15.73
CA GLY A 117 5.32 -8.67 -16.93
C GLY A 117 3.91 -9.07 -17.35
N GLU A 118 3.84 -9.98 -18.30
CA GLU A 118 2.60 -10.42 -18.92
C GLU A 118 2.04 -11.67 -18.21
N HIS A 119 0.75 -11.66 -17.97
CA HIS A 119 -0.01 -12.79 -17.42
C HIS A 119 -0.58 -13.67 -18.55
N PRO A 120 -0.93 -14.94 -18.28
CA PRO A 120 -1.45 -15.87 -19.30
C PRO A 120 -2.69 -15.37 -20.05
N ASN A 121 -3.46 -14.45 -19.47
CA ASN A 121 -4.64 -13.84 -20.07
C ASN A 121 -4.32 -12.56 -20.88
N GLY A 122 -3.03 -12.28 -21.15
CA GLY A 122 -2.58 -11.08 -21.88
C GLY A 122 -2.51 -9.80 -21.07
N ARG A 123 -2.98 -9.80 -19.80
CA ARG A 123 -2.86 -8.64 -18.91
C ARG A 123 -1.39 -8.36 -18.58
N GLN A 124 -1.01 -7.10 -18.55
CA GLN A 124 0.35 -6.68 -18.17
C GLN A 124 0.33 -5.97 -16.82
N SER A 125 1.23 -6.39 -15.92
CA SER A 125 1.51 -5.70 -14.66
C SER A 125 2.71 -4.77 -14.79
N PHE A 126 2.62 -3.63 -14.13
CA PHE A 126 3.52 -2.48 -14.33
C PHE A 126 4.90 -2.67 -13.73
N GLY A 127 5.04 -3.49 -12.67
CA GLY A 127 6.30 -3.57 -11.94
C GLY A 127 6.52 -2.36 -11.04
N HIS A 128 7.75 -1.83 -11.04
CA HIS A 128 8.13 -0.68 -10.22
C HIS A 128 7.87 -0.90 -8.74
N SER A 129 8.21 -2.11 -8.24
CA SER A 129 8.26 -2.35 -6.79
C SER A 129 9.13 -1.28 -6.15
N SER A 130 8.64 -0.64 -5.09
CA SER A 130 9.27 0.56 -4.54
C SER A 130 9.26 0.56 -3.02
N ILE A 131 10.31 1.16 -2.43
CA ILE A 131 10.35 1.58 -1.04
C ILE A 131 10.43 3.10 -1.01
N ILE A 132 9.56 3.73 -0.24
CA ILE A 132 9.40 5.18 -0.19
C ILE A 132 9.50 5.62 1.27
N ASP A 133 10.27 6.67 1.51
CA ASP A 133 10.46 7.24 2.84
C ASP A 133 9.29 8.19 3.23
N PRO A 134 9.20 8.62 4.50
CA PRO A 134 8.13 9.52 4.97
C PRO A 134 8.11 10.90 4.31
N TRP A 135 9.19 11.29 3.63
CA TRP A 135 9.29 12.55 2.87
C TRP A 135 8.82 12.41 1.43
N GLY A 136 8.51 11.15 0.99
CA GLY A 136 8.08 10.83 -0.36
C GLY A 136 9.23 10.58 -1.34
N THR A 137 10.45 10.37 -0.83
CA THR A 137 11.58 9.98 -1.66
C THR A 137 11.52 8.50 -1.98
N VAL A 138 11.65 8.12 -3.24
CA VAL A 138 11.82 6.72 -3.64
C VAL A 138 13.26 6.33 -3.30
N ILE A 139 13.43 5.55 -2.23
CA ILE A 139 14.75 5.15 -1.71
C ILE A 139 15.26 3.81 -2.27
N ALA A 140 14.37 3.01 -2.85
CA ALA A 140 14.71 1.85 -3.66
C ALA A 140 13.59 1.54 -4.66
N GLN A 141 13.95 1.08 -5.87
CA GLN A 141 12.98 0.70 -6.89
C GLN A 141 13.51 -0.43 -7.79
N GLN A 142 12.61 -1.36 -8.15
CA GLN A 142 12.85 -2.42 -9.14
C GLN A 142 11.82 -2.29 -10.27
N PRO A 143 12.17 -1.65 -11.42
CA PRO A 143 11.15 -1.25 -12.39
C PRO A 143 10.66 -2.37 -13.31
N PHE A 144 11.55 -3.17 -13.95
CA PHE A 144 11.17 -3.95 -15.14
C PHE A 144 11.41 -5.44 -15.05
N SER A 145 11.93 -5.96 -13.95
CA SER A 145 12.25 -7.38 -13.80
C SER A 145 11.92 -7.91 -12.41
N PRO A 146 11.69 -9.23 -12.27
CA PRO A 146 11.66 -9.84 -10.94
C PRO A 146 12.98 -9.59 -10.22
N GLY A 147 12.89 -9.32 -8.90
CA GLY A 147 14.07 -9.05 -8.10
C GLY A 147 13.72 -8.69 -6.66
N VAL A 148 14.75 -8.37 -5.91
CA VAL A 148 14.65 -7.94 -4.51
C VAL A 148 15.25 -6.53 -4.39
N ILE A 149 14.54 -5.66 -3.70
CA ILE A 149 15.05 -4.35 -3.29
C ILE A 149 15.18 -4.31 -1.78
N VAL A 150 16.21 -3.63 -1.32
CA VAL A 150 16.51 -3.48 0.11
C VAL A 150 16.80 -2.02 0.39
N SER A 151 16.32 -1.52 1.50
CA SER A 151 16.66 -0.19 2.01
C SER A 151 16.67 -0.20 3.54
N THR A 152 17.23 0.84 4.13
CA THR A 152 17.22 1.03 5.58
C THR A 152 16.03 1.89 5.98
N MET A 153 15.27 1.44 6.97
CA MET A 153 14.29 2.26 7.65
C MET A 153 14.97 3.03 8.78
N ASP A 154 15.02 4.35 8.66
CA ASP A 154 15.57 5.24 9.67
C ASP A 154 14.44 5.75 10.58
N GLN A 155 14.39 5.23 11.80
CA GLN A 155 13.39 5.61 12.81
C GLN A 155 13.55 7.09 13.22
N SER A 156 14.79 7.56 13.33
CA SER A 156 15.06 8.95 13.71
C SER A 156 14.57 9.93 12.65
N PHE A 157 14.72 9.57 11.39
CA PHE A 157 14.17 10.35 10.26
C PHE A 157 12.63 10.37 10.27
N LEU A 158 11.99 9.24 10.55
CA LEU A 158 10.54 9.15 10.69
C LEU A 158 10.03 10.08 11.80
N GLU A 159 10.64 9.99 13.00
CA GLU A 159 10.29 10.83 14.15
C GLU A 159 10.54 12.32 13.89
N HIS A 160 11.67 12.64 13.27
CA HIS A 160 11.99 14.01 12.86
C HIS A 160 10.94 14.56 11.91
N THR A 161 10.59 13.81 10.87
CA THR A 161 9.57 14.20 9.88
C THR A 161 8.22 14.47 10.56
N ARG A 162 7.78 13.58 11.45
CA ARG A 162 6.52 13.72 12.19
C ARG A 162 6.51 14.90 13.17
N THR A 163 7.68 15.29 13.66
CA THR A 163 7.83 16.40 14.61
C THR A 163 7.87 17.73 13.88
N THR A 164 8.63 17.82 12.79
CA THR A 164 8.85 19.07 12.04
C THR A 164 7.70 19.38 11.10
N THR A 165 7.02 18.35 10.57
CA THR A 165 5.87 18.49 9.67
C THR A 165 4.70 17.64 10.16
N PRO A 166 4.01 18.03 11.24
CA PRO A 166 3.01 17.21 11.92
C PRO A 166 1.67 17.21 11.18
N PHE A 167 1.63 16.74 9.93
CA PHE A 167 0.44 16.76 9.07
C PHE A 167 -0.79 16.12 9.72
N LEU A 168 -0.60 14.98 10.40
CA LEU A 168 -1.70 14.27 11.08
C LEU A 168 -2.31 15.10 12.21
N LYS A 169 -1.50 15.90 12.93
CA LYS A 169 -1.98 16.80 14.00
C LYS A 169 -2.70 18.03 13.45
N HIS A 170 -2.41 18.42 12.22
CA HIS A 170 -3.03 19.57 11.56
C HIS A 170 -4.35 19.21 10.87
N GLN A 171 -4.71 17.94 10.80
CA GLN A 171 -5.97 17.47 10.23
C GLN A 171 -7.16 18.10 10.99
N LYS A 172 -8.10 18.71 10.25
CA LYS A 172 -9.30 19.35 10.81
C LYS A 172 -10.59 18.60 10.47
N LEU A 173 -10.58 17.91 9.35
CA LEU A 173 -11.73 17.10 8.92
C LEU A 173 -11.58 15.68 9.43
N PRO A 174 -12.63 15.06 9.98
CA PRO A 174 -12.56 13.65 10.35
C PRO A 174 -12.38 12.78 9.10
N CYS A 175 -11.51 11.79 9.15
CA CYS A 175 -11.64 10.64 8.26
C CYS A 175 -12.92 9.88 8.68
N GLY A 176 -13.63 9.32 7.71
CA GLY A 176 -14.85 8.55 7.96
C GLY A 176 -14.66 7.54 9.10
N LYS A 177 -15.74 7.17 9.78
CA LYS A 177 -15.69 6.08 10.74
C LYS A 177 -15.14 4.83 10.05
N PRO A 178 -14.27 4.04 10.74
CA PRO A 178 -13.96 2.70 10.25
C PRO A 178 -15.28 1.94 10.08
N PRO A 179 -15.37 1.02 9.11
CA PRO A 179 -16.54 0.15 8.99
C PRO A 179 -16.76 -0.59 10.32
N ASP A 180 -18.01 -0.64 10.74
CA ASP A 180 -18.47 -1.33 11.95
C ASP A 180 -18.24 -2.85 11.84
#